data_6b9cfcff8652a96862c984e4a2f3b78d
#
_entry.id   6b9cfcff8652a96862c984e4a2f3b78d
#
_cell.length_a   1.000
_cell.length_b   1.000
_cell.length_c   1.000
_cell.angle_alpha   90.00
_cell.angle_beta   90.00
_cell.angle_gamma   90.00
#
_symmetry.space_group_name_H-M   'P 1'
#
loop_
_entity.id
_entity.type
_entity.pdbx_description
1 polymer ?
#
loop_
_entity_poly.entity_id
_entity_poly.type
_entity_poly.pdbx_seq_one_letter_code
_entity_poly.pdbx_strand_id
1 'polypeptide(L)'
;LAMDTSFQLRAAGMQIEADRLMERKATHIPDPELILESTTGDFMTIGVQQSFDFPTVYARQKQLAQQQTILSTQASHITAAALKSKVRTAYLEWQLDIAEMRQWKTQDSLFNILSQAADRQYLAGQIDFVEKTYANLKFSEVHTQYITSLTGVQKGMQQIQLYTGTTDSIYPSELERGTGDFTFSNVVVDDDAINNTPILAYYQQSEKISEKAIQLERSKVFPDFTIGYLNPADKNTPFPLRLRFGLSVPLWFWQYGTSIKAAETKLEVARYTSSAGRQELTQQWLEAKNDALKYYEALNYFEAEGLAQANELTEASNRMFAAGQYDYIKYLTTLTDAFQVKRQYLELVRNYNQALITLQYLIGQ
;
A
#
# COMPACT_ATOMS: atom_id res chain seq x y z
N LEU A 1 4.83 5.36 15.63
CA LEU A 1 5.56 4.10 15.88
C LEU A 1 5.74 3.29 14.60
N ALA A 2 4.70 2.72 13.97
CA ALA A 2 4.85 1.88 12.76
C ALA A 2 5.55 2.60 11.59
N MET A 3 5.36 3.91 11.45
CA MET A 3 6.04 4.72 10.44
C MET A 3 7.54 4.86 10.71
N ASP A 4 7.94 4.95 11.97
CA ASP A 4 9.33 5.18 12.37
C ASP A 4 10.16 3.88 12.35
N THR A 5 9.50 2.75 12.59
CA THR A 5 10.15 1.42 12.64
C THR A 5 10.18 0.69 11.31
N SER A 6 9.39 1.15 10.31
CA SER A 6 9.23 0.46 9.03
C SER A 6 10.53 0.41 8.20
N PHE A 7 10.99 -0.80 7.92
CA PHE A 7 12.11 -1.04 6.98
C PHE A 7 11.75 -0.60 5.54
N GLN A 8 10.48 -0.68 5.14
CA GLN A 8 10.04 -0.24 3.81
C GLN A 8 10.20 1.27 3.64
N LEU A 9 9.84 2.07 4.67
CA LEU A 9 10.03 3.53 4.63
C LEU A 9 11.50 3.93 4.73
N ARG A 10 12.30 3.21 5.52
CA ARG A 10 13.75 3.40 5.56
C ARG A 10 14.38 3.11 4.20
N ALA A 11 13.97 2.02 3.54
CA ALA A 11 14.44 1.71 2.19
C ALA A 11 14.05 2.79 1.17
N ALA A 12 12.80 3.31 1.23
CA ALA A 12 12.36 4.41 0.39
C ALA A 12 13.17 5.69 0.65
N GLY A 13 13.48 6.00 1.91
CA GLY A 13 14.36 7.12 2.26
C GLY A 13 15.79 6.97 1.72
N MET A 14 16.36 5.76 1.80
CA MET A 14 17.68 5.48 1.22
C MET A 14 17.67 5.56 -0.32
N GLN A 15 16.55 5.19 -0.97
CA GLN A 15 16.41 5.36 -2.42
C GLN A 15 16.44 6.86 -2.81
N ILE A 16 15.74 7.72 -2.07
CA ILE A 16 15.78 9.17 -2.31
C ILE A 16 17.20 9.71 -2.16
N GLU A 17 17.95 9.25 -1.15
CA GLU A 17 19.35 9.66 -0.96
C GLU A 17 20.25 9.15 -2.08
N ALA A 18 20.06 7.92 -2.53
CA ALA A 18 20.77 7.36 -3.69
C ALA A 18 20.53 8.21 -4.96
N ASP A 19 19.28 8.60 -5.21
CA ASP A 19 18.93 9.43 -6.36
C ASP A 19 19.53 10.85 -6.26
N ARG A 20 19.59 11.44 -5.06
CA ARG A 20 20.31 12.70 -4.81
C ARG A 20 21.81 12.60 -5.10
N LEU A 21 22.43 11.48 -4.78
CA LEU A 21 23.81 11.22 -5.15
C LEU A 21 23.98 11.11 -6.69
N MET A 22 23.00 10.50 -7.35
CA MET A 22 22.98 10.43 -8.82
C MET A 22 22.79 11.81 -9.48
N GLU A 23 22.07 12.75 -8.84
CA GLU A 23 22.03 14.14 -9.31
C GLU A 23 23.43 14.78 -9.36
N ARG A 24 24.27 14.52 -8.36
CA ARG A 24 25.66 15.01 -8.33
C ARG A 24 26.48 14.34 -9.41
N LYS A 25 26.31 13.01 -9.61
CA LYS A 25 26.99 12.26 -10.65
C LYS A 25 26.60 12.72 -12.05
N ALA A 26 25.39 13.20 -12.26
CA ALA A 26 24.90 13.68 -13.57
C ALA A 26 25.67 14.87 -14.15
N THR A 27 26.51 15.54 -13.37
CA THR A 27 27.39 16.61 -13.80
C THR A 27 28.86 16.22 -13.81
N HIS A 28 29.17 14.94 -13.59
CA HIS A 28 30.56 14.47 -13.65
C HIS A 28 31.07 14.51 -15.08
N ILE A 29 32.26 15.06 -15.21
CA ILE A 29 33.02 15.00 -16.45
C ILE A 29 33.58 13.58 -16.60
N PRO A 30 33.60 12.97 -17.82
CA PRO A 30 34.26 11.68 -18.04
C PRO A 30 35.71 11.68 -17.55
N ASP A 31 36.21 10.52 -17.20
CA ASP A 31 37.58 10.39 -16.74
C ASP A 31 38.57 10.71 -17.87
N PRO A 32 39.75 11.30 -17.56
CA PRO A 32 40.78 11.52 -18.55
C PRO A 32 41.37 10.20 -19.04
N GLU A 33 41.60 10.13 -20.35
CA GLU A 33 42.20 8.99 -21.01
C GLU A 33 43.73 9.17 -21.10
N LEU A 34 44.49 8.15 -20.68
CA LEU A 34 45.92 8.10 -20.92
C LEU A 34 46.17 7.49 -22.28
N ILE A 35 46.81 8.26 -23.16
CA ILE A 35 47.13 7.84 -24.50
C ILE A 35 48.61 7.40 -24.56
N LEU A 36 48.83 6.20 -25.05
CA LEU A 36 50.13 5.65 -25.37
C LEU A 36 50.14 5.33 -26.86
N GLU A 37 50.85 6.10 -27.62
CA GLU A 37 50.87 5.98 -29.10
C GLU A 37 52.31 5.85 -29.60
N SER A 38 52.53 4.91 -30.49
CA SER A 38 53.80 4.74 -31.21
C SER A 38 53.55 4.91 -32.70
N THR A 39 53.83 6.08 -33.23
CA THR A 39 53.56 6.42 -34.64
C THR A 39 54.62 5.94 -35.62
N THR A 40 55.85 5.70 -35.15
CA THR A 40 56.99 5.28 -36.01
C THR A 40 57.61 3.95 -35.59
N GLY A 41 57.13 3.32 -34.52
CA GLY A 41 57.72 2.10 -33.94
C GLY A 41 58.94 2.34 -33.06
N ASP A 42 59.60 3.49 -33.16
CA ASP A 42 60.86 3.77 -32.45
C ASP A 42 60.67 4.56 -31.14
N PHE A 43 59.56 5.32 -31.02
CA PHE A 43 59.31 6.19 -29.86
C PHE A 43 57.87 6.10 -29.38
N MET A 44 57.69 6.05 -28.09
CA MET A 44 56.38 6.08 -27.44
C MET A 44 55.97 7.53 -27.08
N THR A 45 54.86 7.99 -27.66
CA THR A 45 54.24 9.26 -27.29
C THR A 45 53.29 9.02 -26.13
N ILE A 46 53.46 9.75 -25.01
CA ILE A 46 52.59 9.67 -23.86
C ILE A 46 51.73 10.92 -23.86
N GLY A 47 50.43 10.75 -23.69
CA GLY A 47 49.49 11.86 -23.62
C GLY A 47 48.36 11.63 -22.66
N VAL A 48 47.68 12.72 -22.35
CA VAL A 48 46.43 12.72 -21.59
C VAL A 48 45.37 13.46 -22.41
N GLN A 49 44.22 12.87 -22.54
CA GLN A 49 43.10 13.43 -23.27
C GLN A 49 41.85 13.44 -22.39
N GLN A 50 41.07 14.53 -22.45
CA GLN A 50 39.82 14.70 -21.75
C GLN A 50 38.73 15.04 -22.76
N SER A 51 37.67 14.23 -22.79
CA SER A 51 36.47 14.48 -23.58
C SER A 51 35.40 15.16 -22.73
N PHE A 52 34.62 16.03 -23.36
CA PHE A 52 33.54 16.78 -22.77
C PHE A 52 32.34 16.74 -23.70
N ASP A 53 31.19 16.31 -23.15
CA ASP A 53 29.92 16.53 -23.84
C ASP A 53 29.63 18.03 -23.93
N PHE A 54 28.73 18.40 -24.85
CA PHE A 54 28.30 19.78 -24.93
C PHE A 54 27.68 20.23 -23.58
N PRO A 55 27.93 21.43 -23.04
CA PRO A 55 27.50 21.85 -21.70
C PRO A 55 26.01 21.69 -21.44
N THR A 56 25.17 21.81 -22.48
CA THR A 56 23.72 21.58 -22.35
C THR A 56 23.37 20.14 -21.99
N VAL A 57 24.20 19.15 -22.39
CA VAL A 57 23.96 17.73 -22.07
C VAL A 57 24.03 17.53 -20.55
N TYR A 58 25.08 18.02 -19.90
CA TYR A 58 25.21 17.94 -18.42
C TYR A 58 24.06 18.64 -17.70
N ALA A 59 23.62 19.80 -18.22
CA ALA A 59 22.48 20.52 -17.65
C ALA A 59 21.19 19.71 -17.76
N ARG A 60 20.95 19.03 -18.91
CA ARG A 60 19.77 18.19 -19.12
C ARG A 60 19.83 16.88 -18.32
N GLN A 61 21.01 16.28 -18.23
CA GLN A 61 21.23 15.10 -17.37
C GLN A 61 20.89 15.43 -15.90
N LYS A 62 21.38 16.57 -15.39
CA LYS A 62 21.06 17.03 -14.03
C LYS A 62 19.56 17.26 -13.85
N GLN A 63 18.89 17.93 -14.79
CA GLN A 63 17.44 18.15 -14.74
C GLN A 63 16.67 16.83 -14.74
N LEU A 64 17.09 15.85 -15.54
CA LEU A 64 16.47 14.51 -15.56
C LEU A 64 16.65 13.81 -14.22
N ALA A 65 17.86 13.79 -13.67
CA ALA A 65 18.16 13.19 -12.37
C ALA A 65 17.35 13.85 -11.23
N GLN A 66 17.18 15.18 -11.25
CA GLN A 66 16.31 15.89 -10.30
C GLN A 66 14.85 15.42 -10.37
N GLN A 67 14.31 15.22 -11.58
CA GLN A 67 12.96 14.70 -11.72
C GLN A 67 12.85 13.25 -11.21
N GLN A 68 13.92 12.47 -11.35
CA GLN A 68 13.99 11.11 -10.79
C GLN A 68 13.93 11.12 -9.26
N THR A 69 14.66 12.02 -8.60
CA THR A 69 14.59 12.19 -7.13
C THR A 69 13.17 12.59 -6.67
N ILE A 70 12.49 13.46 -7.43
CA ILE A 70 11.09 13.82 -7.14
C ILE A 70 10.18 12.57 -7.27
N LEU A 71 10.38 11.75 -8.31
CA LEU A 71 9.62 10.51 -8.49
C LEU A 71 9.78 9.56 -7.30
N SER A 72 11.00 9.35 -6.83
CA SER A 72 11.29 8.52 -5.65
C SER A 72 10.66 9.09 -4.39
N THR A 73 10.56 10.42 -4.28
CA THR A 73 9.84 11.08 -3.18
C THR A 73 8.35 10.76 -3.25
N GLN A 74 7.71 10.84 -4.44
CA GLN A 74 6.31 10.45 -4.60
C GLN A 74 6.09 8.96 -4.30
N ALA A 75 6.99 8.08 -4.75
CA ALA A 75 6.94 6.66 -4.42
C ALA A 75 7.01 6.40 -2.90
N SER A 76 7.80 7.20 -2.17
CA SER A 76 7.87 7.14 -0.70
C SER A 76 6.54 7.54 -0.05
N HIS A 77 5.84 8.55 -0.58
CA HIS A 77 4.50 8.94 -0.09
C HIS A 77 3.47 7.83 -0.31
N ILE A 78 3.50 7.17 -1.48
CA ILE A 78 2.64 5.99 -1.76
C ILE A 78 2.93 4.87 -0.75
N THR A 79 4.21 4.58 -0.51
CA THR A 79 4.62 3.55 0.46
C THR A 79 4.14 3.88 1.87
N ALA A 80 4.21 5.15 2.27
CA ALA A 80 3.72 5.63 3.56
C ALA A 80 2.20 5.47 3.69
N ALA A 81 1.43 5.88 2.68
CA ALA A 81 -0.03 5.72 2.66
C ALA A 81 -0.44 4.24 2.69
N ALA A 82 0.24 3.39 1.91
CA ALA A 82 0.00 1.94 1.91
C ALA A 82 0.30 1.29 3.28
N LEU A 83 1.37 1.71 3.96
CA LEU A 83 1.69 1.22 5.30
C LEU A 83 0.64 1.65 6.31
N LYS A 84 0.20 2.93 6.29
CA LYS A 84 -0.89 3.41 7.15
C LYS A 84 -2.16 2.58 6.97
N SER A 85 -2.57 2.36 5.72
CA SER A 85 -3.75 1.55 5.40
C SER A 85 -3.62 0.12 5.94
N LYS A 86 -2.47 -0.55 5.71
CA LYS A 86 -2.21 -1.90 6.23
C LYS A 86 -2.29 -1.98 7.75
N VAL A 87 -1.71 -1.01 8.45
CA VAL A 87 -1.74 -0.99 9.92
C VAL A 87 -3.15 -0.73 10.44
N ARG A 88 -3.89 0.19 9.84
CA ARG A 88 -5.29 0.48 10.20
C ARG A 88 -6.19 -0.74 9.97
N THR A 89 -6.03 -1.42 8.83
CA THR A 89 -6.77 -2.66 8.53
C THR A 89 -6.43 -3.76 9.54
N ALA A 90 -5.16 -3.99 9.83
CA ALA A 90 -4.75 -4.99 10.83
C ALA A 90 -5.30 -4.67 12.24
N TYR A 91 -5.32 -3.38 12.60
CA TYR A 91 -5.90 -2.94 13.87
C TYR A 91 -7.41 -3.15 13.92
N LEU A 92 -8.12 -2.83 12.84
CA LEU A 92 -9.56 -3.05 12.70
C LEU A 92 -9.92 -4.55 12.80
N GLU A 93 -9.18 -5.43 12.11
CA GLU A 93 -9.38 -6.87 12.20
C GLU A 93 -9.16 -7.38 13.64
N TRP A 94 -8.15 -6.87 14.32
CA TRP A 94 -7.90 -7.23 15.71
C TRP A 94 -9.02 -6.75 16.67
N GLN A 95 -9.60 -5.56 16.42
CA GLN A 95 -10.79 -5.09 17.17
C GLN A 95 -11.99 -6.04 16.96
N LEU A 96 -12.20 -6.48 15.71
CA LEU A 96 -13.25 -7.46 15.37
C LEU A 96 -13.02 -8.78 16.10
N ASP A 97 -11.81 -9.34 16.00
CA ASP A 97 -11.45 -10.60 16.66
C ASP A 97 -11.75 -10.58 18.17
N ILE A 98 -11.46 -9.46 18.84
CA ILE A 98 -11.77 -9.29 20.27
C ILE A 98 -13.27 -9.19 20.51
N ALA A 99 -14.01 -8.46 19.68
CA ALA A 99 -15.45 -8.33 19.82
C ALA A 99 -16.16 -9.69 19.61
N GLU A 100 -15.74 -10.45 18.61
CA GLU A 100 -16.24 -11.79 18.34
C GLU A 100 -15.86 -12.78 19.47
N MET A 101 -14.62 -12.74 19.93
CA MET A 101 -14.18 -13.58 21.05
C MET A 101 -15.02 -13.33 22.31
N ARG A 102 -15.35 -12.09 22.62
CA ARG A 102 -16.23 -11.75 23.75
C ARG A 102 -17.63 -12.35 23.56
N GLN A 103 -18.19 -12.32 22.35
CA GLN A 103 -19.48 -12.94 22.04
C GLN A 103 -19.41 -14.46 22.17
N TRP A 104 -18.38 -15.09 21.58
CA TRP A 104 -18.20 -16.55 21.68
C TRP A 104 -18.01 -17.01 23.13
N LYS A 105 -17.26 -16.25 23.93
CA LYS A 105 -17.09 -16.53 25.37
C LYS A 105 -18.43 -16.53 26.12
N THR A 106 -19.29 -15.55 25.82
CA THR A 106 -20.64 -15.46 26.45
C THR A 106 -21.51 -16.65 26.04
N GLN A 107 -21.47 -17.01 24.74
CA GLN A 107 -22.20 -18.15 24.24
C GLN A 107 -21.67 -19.48 24.83
N ASP A 108 -20.34 -19.65 24.85
CA ASP A 108 -19.68 -20.83 25.42
C ASP A 108 -20.13 -21.09 26.86
N SER A 109 -20.12 -20.05 27.71
CA SER A 109 -20.56 -20.16 29.09
C SER A 109 -22.04 -20.54 29.21
N LEU A 110 -22.91 -19.94 28.38
CA LEU A 110 -24.34 -20.23 28.38
C LEU A 110 -24.64 -21.65 27.91
N PHE A 111 -24.04 -22.04 26.78
CA PHE A 111 -24.27 -23.35 26.15
C PHE A 111 -23.68 -24.50 27.00
N ASN A 112 -22.58 -24.27 27.71
CA ASN A 112 -22.05 -25.20 28.70
C ASN A 112 -23.06 -25.48 29.82
N ILE A 113 -23.69 -24.43 30.38
CA ILE A 113 -24.72 -24.56 31.43
C ILE A 113 -25.92 -25.35 30.91
N LEU A 114 -26.35 -25.06 29.67
CA LEU A 114 -27.48 -25.73 29.03
C LEU A 114 -27.18 -27.21 28.70
N SER A 115 -25.99 -27.52 28.22
CA SER A 115 -25.54 -28.88 27.98
C SER A 115 -25.54 -29.72 29.26
N GLN A 116 -24.97 -29.18 30.37
CA GLN A 116 -24.98 -29.85 31.66
C GLN A 116 -26.38 -30.01 32.23
N ALA A 117 -27.27 -29.04 32.02
CA ALA A 117 -28.69 -29.16 32.45
C ALA A 117 -29.42 -30.23 31.65
N ALA A 118 -29.18 -30.30 30.32
CA ALA A 118 -29.75 -31.33 29.47
C ALA A 118 -29.30 -32.74 29.89
N ASP A 119 -28.00 -32.93 30.22
CA ASP A 119 -27.52 -34.21 30.76
C ASP A 119 -28.26 -34.63 32.04
N ARG A 120 -28.46 -33.73 32.97
CA ARG A 120 -29.19 -34.02 34.23
C ARG A 120 -30.65 -34.34 33.98
N GLN A 121 -31.32 -33.61 33.08
CA GLN A 121 -32.74 -33.83 32.79
C GLN A 121 -32.96 -35.13 32.01
N TYR A 122 -32.03 -35.51 31.13
CA TYR A 122 -32.08 -36.82 30.45
C TYR A 122 -31.97 -37.98 31.45
N LEU A 123 -31.02 -37.90 32.39
CA LEU A 123 -30.89 -38.90 33.46
C LEU A 123 -32.14 -38.99 34.36
N ALA A 124 -32.85 -37.88 34.53
CA ALA A 124 -34.12 -37.82 35.26
C ALA A 124 -35.36 -38.26 34.40
N GLY A 125 -35.15 -38.61 33.13
CA GLY A 125 -36.24 -38.99 32.22
C GLY A 125 -37.15 -37.84 31.78
N GLN A 126 -36.70 -36.56 31.94
CA GLN A 126 -37.48 -35.37 31.62
C GLN A 126 -37.37 -34.93 30.16
N ILE A 127 -36.31 -35.29 29.48
CA ILE A 127 -36.07 -35.00 28.06
C ILE A 127 -35.59 -36.26 27.35
N ASP A 128 -35.69 -36.25 26.03
CA ASP A 128 -35.26 -37.38 25.22
C ASP A 128 -33.76 -37.35 24.89
N PHE A 129 -33.27 -38.43 24.24
CA PHE A 129 -31.89 -38.56 23.85
C PHE A 129 -31.50 -37.56 22.75
N VAL A 130 -32.43 -37.15 21.89
CA VAL A 130 -32.16 -36.22 20.78
C VAL A 130 -31.94 -34.83 21.31
N GLU A 131 -32.76 -34.37 22.23
CA GLU A 131 -32.62 -33.06 22.89
C GLU A 131 -31.31 -32.96 23.66
N LYS A 132 -30.95 -33.97 24.45
CA LYS A 132 -29.65 -34.05 25.12
C LYS A 132 -28.48 -33.99 24.13
N THR A 133 -28.54 -34.82 23.11
CA THR A 133 -27.46 -34.92 22.12
C THR A 133 -27.31 -33.61 21.34
N TYR A 134 -28.40 -32.92 21.02
CA TYR A 134 -28.40 -31.63 20.36
C TYR A 134 -27.80 -30.54 21.22
N ALA A 135 -28.12 -30.51 22.50
CA ALA A 135 -27.54 -29.56 23.46
C ALA A 135 -25.99 -29.72 23.55
N ASN A 136 -25.53 -30.96 23.66
CA ASN A 136 -24.11 -31.29 23.72
C ASN A 136 -23.38 -30.96 22.40
N LEU A 137 -24.02 -31.22 21.25
CA LEU A 137 -23.50 -30.86 19.92
C LEU A 137 -23.33 -29.34 19.80
N LYS A 138 -24.35 -28.58 20.18
CA LYS A 138 -24.32 -27.12 20.11
C LYS A 138 -23.27 -26.50 21.04
N PHE A 139 -23.12 -27.04 22.25
CA PHE A 139 -22.03 -26.63 23.12
C PHE A 139 -20.66 -26.91 22.50
N SER A 140 -20.43 -28.10 21.93
CA SER A 140 -19.16 -28.47 21.31
C SER A 140 -18.83 -27.55 20.11
N GLU A 141 -19.84 -27.19 19.30
CA GLU A 141 -19.71 -26.24 18.19
C GLU A 141 -19.27 -24.86 18.69
N VAL A 142 -19.98 -24.30 19.66
CA VAL A 142 -19.69 -22.98 20.23
C VAL A 142 -18.34 -22.96 20.93
N HIS A 143 -18.01 -24.00 21.70
CA HIS A 143 -16.72 -24.13 22.38
C HIS A 143 -15.55 -24.12 21.38
N THR A 144 -15.69 -24.84 20.28
CA THR A 144 -14.69 -24.84 19.21
C THR A 144 -14.50 -23.45 18.60
N GLN A 145 -15.59 -22.71 18.38
CA GLN A 145 -15.53 -21.34 17.87
C GLN A 145 -14.84 -20.40 18.88
N TYR A 146 -15.16 -20.53 20.17
CA TYR A 146 -14.49 -19.75 21.22
C TYR A 146 -12.97 -19.99 21.25
N ILE A 147 -12.53 -21.26 21.25
CA ILE A 147 -11.09 -21.59 21.22
C ILE A 147 -10.42 -21.06 19.96
N THR A 148 -11.08 -21.16 18.82
CA THR A 148 -10.57 -20.61 17.55
C THR A 148 -10.43 -19.09 17.61
N SER A 149 -11.40 -18.38 18.19
CA SER A 149 -11.38 -16.93 18.31
C SER A 149 -10.23 -16.41 19.19
N LEU A 150 -9.83 -17.15 20.24
CA LEU A 150 -8.65 -16.83 21.05
C LEU A 150 -7.36 -16.78 20.20
N THR A 151 -7.24 -17.67 19.22
CA THR A 151 -6.10 -17.68 18.29
C THR A 151 -6.13 -16.46 17.34
N GLY A 152 -7.31 -16.03 16.90
CA GLY A 152 -7.51 -14.79 16.13
C GLY A 152 -6.98 -13.57 16.88
N VAL A 153 -7.43 -13.41 18.13
CA VAL A 153 -6.96 -12.29 19.00
C VAL A 153 -5.44 -12.30 19.17
N GLN A 154 -4.84 -13.46 19.38
CA GLN A 154 -3.38 -13.56 19.52
C GLN A 154 -2.64 -13.19 18.23
N LYS A 155 -3.13 -13.64 17.07
CA LYS A 155 -2.57 -13.27 15.76
C LYS A 155 -2.65 -11.76 15.51
N GLY A 156 -3.81 -11.14 15.79
CA GLY A 156 -4.00 -9.70 15.64
C GLY A 156 -3.00 -8.91 16.48
N MET A 157 -2.82 -9.29 17.76
CA MET A 157 -1.82 -8.67 18.64
C MET A 157 -0.40 -8.79 18.07
N GLN A 158 0.02 -10.00 17.66
CA GLN A 158 1.34 -10.23 17.09
C GLN A 158 1.57 -9.43 15.82
N GLN A 159 0.54 -9.29 14.99
CA GLN A 159 0.63 -8.50 13.74
C GLN A 159 0.84 -7.02 14.02
N ILE A 160 0.13 -6.45 15.00
CA ILE A 160 0.32 -5.04 15.40
C ILE A 160 1.69 -4.85 16.06
N GLN A 161 2.14 -5.75 16.91
CA GLN A 161 3.48 -5.73 17.48
C GLN A 161 4.57 -5.74 16.38
N LEU A 162 4.39 -6.55 15.34
CA LEU A 162 5.31 -6.61 14.20
C LEU A 162 5.36 -5.26 13.45
N TYR A 163 4.22 -4.61 13.21
CA TYR A 163 4.18 -3.30 12.54
C TYR A 163 4.76 -2.17 13.39
N THR A 164 4.54 -2.23 14.70
CA THR A 164 4.98 -1.16 15.62
C THR A 164 6.39 -1.37 16.17
N GLY A 165 6.92 -2.60 16.05
CA GLY A 165 8.22 -2.97 16.62
C GLY A 165 8.23 -3.00 18.16
N THR A 166 7.07 -3.00 18.81
CA THR A 166 6.97 -3.06 20.27
C THR A 166 6.73 -4.49 20.74
N THR A 167 7.23 -4.80 21.92
CA THR A 167 6.95 -6.06 22.64
C THR A 167 5.97 -5.87 23.79
N ASP A 168 5.51 -4.64 24.02
CA ASP A 168 4.59 -4.33 25.10
C ASP A 168 3.21 -4.95 24.85
N SER A 169 2.49 -5.26 25.93
CA SER A 169 1.10 -5.68 25.87
C SER A 169 0.23 -4.50 25.47
N ILE A 170 -0.27 -4.54 24.24
CA ILE A 170 -1.18 -3.53 23.69
C ILE A 170 -2.59 -4.11 23.73
N TYR A 171 -3.56 -3.27 24.05
CA TYR A 171 -4.98 -3.60 23.95
C TYR A 171 -5.65 -2.59 23.02
N PRO A 172 -6.43 -3.02 22.02
CA PRO A 172 -7.14 -2.09 21.16
C PRO A 172 -8.34 -1.49 21.90
N SER A 173 -8.77 -0.33 21.42
CA SER A 173 -10.09 0.21 21.79
C SER A 173 -11.21 -0.72 21.31
N GLU A 174 -12.41 -0.51 21.81
CA GLU A 174 -13.56 -1.27 21.33
C GLU A 174 -13.83 -1.01 19.84
N LEU A 175 -14.42 -2.01 19.18
CA LEU A 175 -14.85 -1.87 17.79
C LEU A 175 -16.07 -0.98 17.75
N GLU A 176 -15.91 0.22 17.19
CA GLU A 176 -16.97 1.19 17.03
C GLU A 176 -17.15 1.55 15.56
N ARG A 177 -18.35 1.98 15.21
CA ARG A 177 -18.61 2.55 13.89
C ARG A 177 -17.81 3.82 13.70
N GLY A 178 -16.99 3.86 12.67
CA GLY A 178 -16.18 5.04 12.31
C GLY A 178 -17.06 6.25 11.98
N THR A 179 -16.63 7.41 12.46
CA THR A 179 -17.24 8.69 12.06
C THR A 179 -16.52 9.18 10.81
N GLY A 180 -17.10 8.96 9.65
CA GLY A 180 -16.62 9.56 8.41
C GLY A 180 -17.35 10.89 8.18
N ASP A 181 -16.61 11.99 8.02
CA ASP A 181 -17.15 13.27 7.52
C ASP A 181 -17.54 13.21 6.03
N PHE A 182 -17.79 12.00 5.53
CA PHE A 182 -18.28 11.84 4.16
C PHE A 182 -19.74 12.22 4.10
N THR A 183 -20.01 13.46 3.72
CA THR A 183 -21.35 13.85 3.25
C THR A 183 -21.66 13.04 1.99
N PHE A 184 -22.36 11.93 2.16
CA PHE A 184 -22.79 11.02 1.08
C PHE A 184 -23.72 11.71 0.04
N SER A 185 -24.02 12.99 0.22
CA SER A 185 -25.03 13.72 -0.56
C SER A 185 -24.64 14.01 -2.01
N ASN A 186 -23.37 13.90 -2.38
CA ASN A 186 -22.94 14.11 -3.76
C ASN A 186 -22.28 12.85 -4.34
N VAL A 187 -23.00 12.21 -5.27
CA VAL A 187 -22.52 11.08 -6.09
C VAL A 187 -21.40 11.50 -7.06
N VAL A 188 -21.09 12.81 -7.12
CA VAL A 188 -20.05 13.36 -7.99
C VAL A 188 -18.69 12.95 -7.44
N VAL A 189 -17.88 12.33 -8.31
CA VAL A 189 -16.45 12.08 -8.05
C VAL A 189 -15.84 13.42 -7.66
N ASP A 190 -15.25 13.50 -6.47
CA ASP A 190 -14.48 14.67 -6.09
C ASP A 190 -13.16 14.63 -6.90
N ASP A 191 -13.22 15.27 -8.08
CA ASP A 191 -12.08 15.36 -8.98
C ASP A 191 -10.87 16.00 -8.28
N ASP A 192 -11.09 16.91 -7.34
CA ASP A 192 -10.00 17.54 -6.59
C ASP A 192 -9.34 16.55 -5.62
N ALA A 193 -10.10 15.67 -4.99
CA ALA A 193 -9.55 14.63 -4.12
C ALA A 193 -8.67 13.66 -4.93
N ILE A 194 -9.14 13.21 -6.10
CA ILE A 194 -8.37 12.31 -6.97
C ILE A 194 -7.13 13.00 -7.54
N ASN A 195 -7.24 14.26 -7.97
CA ASN A 195 -6.14 15.01 -8.56
C ASN A 195 -4.95 15.21 -7.59
N ASN A 196 -5.20 15.22 -6.29
CA ASN A 196 -4.20 15.43 -5.25
C ASN A 196 -3.65 14.12 -4.65
N THR A 197 -3.98 12.96 -5.23
CA THR A 197 -3.50 11.68 -4.71
C THR A 197 -2.00 11.47 -4.97
N PRO A 198 -1.25 10.87 -4.02
CA PRO A 198 0.16 10.55 -4.23
C PRO A 198 0.40 9.64 -5.46
N ILE A 199 -0.54 8.76 -5.76
CA ILE A 199 -0.47 7.83 -6.90
C ILE A 199 -0.55 8.61 -8.21
N LEU A 200 -1.48 9.55 -8.35
CA LEU A 200 -1.59 10.37 -9.56
C LEU A 200 -0.40 11.31 -9.70
N ALA A 201 0.08 11.89 -8.59
CA ALA A 201 1.29 12.71 -8.58
C ALA A 201 2.52 11.92 -9.06
N TYR A 202 2.63 10.63 -8.74
CA TYR A 202 3.67 9.74 -9.24
C TYR A 202 3.57 9.54 -10.76
N TYR A 203 2.39 9.29 -11.31
CA TYR A 203 2.20 9.16 -12.77
C TYR A 203 2.51 10.45 -13.50
N GLN A 204 2.04 11.60 -13.03
CA GLN A 204 2.35 12.91 -13.61
C GLN A 204 3.85 13.22 -13.55
N GLN A 205 4.53 12.79 -12.49
CA GLN A 205 5.97 12.96 -12.38
C GLN A 205 6.72 12.07 -13.39
N SER A 206 6.22 10.87 -13.69
CA SER A 206 6.77 9.99 -14.73
C SER A 206 6.66 10.62 -16.14
N GLU A 207 5.57 11.33 -16.42
CA GLU A 207 5.43 12.11 -17.66
C GLU A 207 6.53 13.20 -17.75
N LYS A 208 6.74 13.97 -16.67
CA LYS A 208 7.78 15.00 -16.63
C LYS A 208 9.18 14.43 -16.83
N ILE A 209 9.46 13.23 -16.31
CA ILE A 209 10.72 12.51 -16.56
C ILE A 209 10.87 12.23 -18.07
N SER A 210 9.82 11.71 -18.71
CA SER A 210 9.83 11.42 -20.14
C SER A 210 10.02 12.69 -20.99
N GLU A 211 9.44 13.82 -20.60
CA GLU A 211 9.68 15.11 -21.23
C GLU A 211 11.15 15.58 -21.11
N LYS A 212 11.76 15.40 -19.91
CA LYS A 212 13.17 15.73 -19.71
C LYS A 212 14.09 14.78 -20.47
N ALA A 213 13.72 13.52 -20.61
CA ALA A 213 14.46 12.56 -21.43
C ALA A 213 14.49 12.97 -22.91
N ILE A 214 13.38 13.46 -23.49
CA ILE A 214 13.36 14.03 -24.84
C ILE A 214 14.33 15.20 -24.96
N GLN A 215 14.31 16.12 -23.97
CA GLN A 215 15.20 17.27 -23.99
C GLN A 215 16.69 16.86 -23.90
N LEU A 216 16.98 15.79 -23.15
CA LEU A 216 18.33 15.22 -23.09
C LEU A 216 18.74 14.63 -24.45
N GLU A 217 17.89 13.78 -25.05
CA GLU A 217 18.22 13.19 -26.38
C GLU A 217 18.43 14.26 -27.44
N ARG A 218 17.63 15.33 -27.42
CA ARG A 218 17.83 16.48 -28.34
C ARG A 218 19.15 17.21 -28.08
N SER A 219 19.64 17.25 -26.84
CA SER A 219 20.91 17.91 -26.54
C SER A 219 22.16 17.13 -26.98
N LYS A 220 22.03 15.80 -27.15
CA LYS A 220 23.12 14.94 -27.63
C LYS A 220 23.46 15.11 -29.13
N VAL A 221 22.67 15.91 -29.85
CA VAL A 221 22.95 16.25 -31.25
C VAL A 221 24.09 17.28 -31.39
N PHE A 222 24.39 18.00 -30.29
CA PHE A 222 25.50 18.96 -30.31
C PHE A 222 26.85 18.25 -30.29
N PRO A 223 27.89 18.88 -30.89
CA PRO A 223 29.22 18.27 -30.98
C PRO A 223 29.92 18.21 -29.61
N ASP A 224 30.69 17.16 -29.39
CA ASP A 224 31.53 16.99 -28.20
C ASP A 224 32.90 17.59 -28.41
N PHE A 225 33.54 18.01 -27.34
CA PHE A 225 34.85 18.62 -27.32
C PHE A 225 35.88 17.70 -26.68
N THR A 226 37.08 17.70 -27.21
CA THR A 226 38.20 16.96 -26.65
C THR A 226 39.38 17.90 -26.50
N ILE A 227 40.03 17.87 -25.35
CA ILE A 227 41.28 18.61 -25.09
C ILE A 227 42.31 17.57 -24.65
N GLY A 228 43.49 17.62 -25.27
CA GLY A 228 44.56 16.69 -24.94
C GLY A 228 45.92 17.37 -24.92
N TYR A 229 46.85 16.72 -24.22
CA TYR A 229 48.27 17.04 -24.26
C TYR A 229 49.03 15.77 -24.59
N LEU A 230 49.89 15.85 -25.64
CA LEU A 230 50.74 14.77 -26.09
C LEU A 230 52.19 15.21 -25.92
N ASN A 231 53.00 14.36 -25.27
CA ASN A 231 54.43 14.58 -25.13
C ASN A 231 55.17 13.63 -26.08
N PRO A 232 55.48 14.09 -27.31
CA PRO A 232 56.33 13.29 -28.23
C PRO A 232 57.74 13.16 -27.67
N ALA A 233 58.41 12.05 -27.97
CA ALA A 233 59.78 11.81 -27.52
C ALA A 233 60.79 12.86 -28.07
N ASP A 234 60.44 13.56 -29.15
CA ASP A 234 61.27 14.64 -29.70
C ASP A 234 61.24 15.88 -28.79
N LYS A 235 62.40 16.16 -28.16
CA LYS A 235 62.59 17.31 -27.27
C LYS A 235 62.43 18.67 -27.95
N ASN A 236 62.55 18.75 -29.24
CA ASN A 236 62.48 19.98 -30.02
C ASN A 236 61.06 20.38 -30.43
N THR A 237 60.05 19.56 -30.12
CA THR A 237 58.66 19.88 -30.43
C THR A 237 58.19 21.07 -29.61
N PRO A 238 57.80 22.22 -30.20
CA PRO A 238 57.29 23.38 -29.48
C PRO A 238 56.03 23.05 -28.68
N PHE A 239 55.86 23.72 -27.52
CA PHE A 239 54.73 23.45 -26.62
C PHE A 239 53.35 23.55 -27.30
N PRO A 240 53.05 24.52 -28.18
CA PRO A 240 51.75 24.59 -28.85
C PRO A 240 51.42 23.37 -29.70
N LEU A 241 52.41 22.69 -30.26
CA LEU A 241 52.22 21.47 -31.06
C LEU A 241 51.95 20.21 -30.20
N ARG A 242 52.10 20.31 -28.91
CA ARG A 242 51.76 19.26 -27.93
C ARG A 242 50.29 19.29 -27.50
N LEU A 243 49.57 20.38 -27.77
CA LEU A 243 48.18 20.53 -27.47
C LEU A 243 47.31 19.92 -28.58
N ARG A 244 46.32 19.14 -28.19
CA ARG A 244 45.29 18.56 -29.07
C ARG A 244 43.93 19.17 -28.75
N PHE A 245 43.26 19.65 -29.78
CA PHE A 245 41.85 20.04 -29.69
C PHE A 245 41.09 19.20 -30.72
N GLY A 246 40.06 18.51 -30.23
CA GLY A 246 39.17 17.71 -31.07
C GLY A 246 37.75 18.24 -30.98
N LEU A 247 37.04 18.17 -32.07
CA LEU A 247 35.60 18.42 -32.16
C LEU A 247 34.97 17.21 -32.83
N SER A 248 34.16 16.48 -32.06
CA SER A 248 33.40 15.33 -32.54
C SER A 248 32.07 15.81 -33.06
N VAL A 249 31.94 15.92 -34.41
CA VAL A 249 30.70 16.37 -35.05
C VAL A 249 29.86 15.16 -35.45
N PRO A 250 28.58 15.06 -35.04
CA PRO A 250 27.72 13.95 -35.40
C PRO A 250 27.31 14.00 -36.85
N LEU A 251 28.08 13.34 -37.71
CA LEU A 251 27.81 13.27 -39.15
C LEU A 251 26.57 12.41 -39.47
N TRP A 252 26.28 11.42 -38.61
CA TRP A 252 25.16 10.50 -38.76
C TRP A 252 23.93 10.99 -37.98
N PHE A 253 23.44 12.21 -38.25
CA PHE A 253 22.36 12.87 -37.53
C PHE A 253 21.03 12.10 -37.54
N TRP A 254 20.80 11.21 -38.53
CA TRP A 254 19.61 10.36 -38.56
C TRP A 254 19.53 9.35 -37.42
N GLN A 255 20.65 8.95 -36.80
CA GLN A 255 20.66 8.08 -35.63
C GLN A 255 20.03 8.76 -34.42
N TYR A 256 20.28 10.05 -34.22
CA TYR A 256 19.69 10.84 -33.17
C TYR A 256 18.18 11.03 -33.37
N GLY A 257 17.70 11.13 -34.61
CA GLY A 257 16.27 11.18 -34.92
C GLY A 257 15.51 9.97 -34.41
N THR A 258 16.09 8.77 -34.52
CA THR A 258 15.49 7.54 -33.98
C THR A 258 15.44 7.54 -32.46
N SER A 259 16.49 7.98 -31.76
CA SER A 259 16.54 8.09 -30.31
C SER A 259 15.53 9.11 -29.77
N ILE A 260 15.43 10.27 -30.42
CA ILE A 260 14.43 11.31 -30.07
C ILE A 260 13.02 10.76 -30.27
N LYS A 261 12.73 10.10 -31.39
CA LYS A 261 11.42 9.52 -31.67
C LYS A 261 11.07 8.42 -30.67
N ALA A 262 12.05 7.60 -30.28
CA ALA A 262 11.85 6.59 -29.22
C ALA A 262 11.52 7.24 -27.87
N ALA A 263 12.18 8.36 -27.50
CA ALA A 263 11.89 9.11 -26.31
C ALA A 263 10.49 9.77 -26.36
N GLU A 264 10.09 10.30 -27.53
CA GLU A 264 8.73 10.84 -27.75
C GLU A 264 7.67 9.74 -27.61
N THR A 265 7.90 8.56 -28.17
CA THR A 265 7.00 7.41 -27.99
C THR A 265 6.90 6.99 -26.51
N LYS A 266 8.00 7.04 -25.75
CA LYS A 266 7.98 6.77 -24.30
C LYS A 266 7.15 7.80 -23.53
N LEU A 267 7.14 9.07 -23.96
CA LEU A 267 6.24 10.08 -23.37
C LEU A 267 4.77 9.74 -23.63
N GLU A 268 4.41 9.30 -24.84
CA GLU A 268 3.04 8.85 -25.13
C GLU A 268 2.65 7.64 -24.26
N VAL A 269 3.55 6.68 -24.08
CA VAL A 269 3.34 5.55 -23.14
C VAL A 269 3.09 6.08 -21.73
N ALA A 270 3.89 7.03 -21.23
CA ALA A 270 3.71 7.60 -19.89
C ALA A 270 2.36 8.30 -19.75
N ARG A 271 1.90 9.03 -20.76
CA ARG A 271 0.59 9.69 -20.79
C ARG A 271 -0.58 8.70 -20.74
N TYR A 272 -0.51 7.64 -21.57
CA TYR A 272 -1.53 6.58 -21.53
C TYR A 272 -1.53 5.84 -20.21
N THR A 273 -0.36 5.58 -19.62
CA THR A 273 -0.24 4.97 -18.30
C THR A 273 -0.84 5.85 -17.21
N SER A 274 -0.59 7.16 -17.26
CA SER A 274 -1.18 8.14 -16.35
C SER A 274 -2.71 8.19 -16.48
N SER A 275 -3.23 8.19 -17.71
CA SER A 275 -4.68 8.18 -17.96
C SER A 275 -5.34 6.88 -17.46
N ALA A 276 -4.72 5.73 -17.69
CA ALA A 276 -5.19 4.44 -17.19
C ALA A 276 -5.16 4.39 -15.65
N GLY A 277 -4.08 4.88 -15.03
CA GLY A 277 -3.97 4.99 -13.58
C GLY A 277 -5.04 5.89 -12.96
N ARG A 278 -5.35 7.01 -13.61
CA ARG A 278 -6.47 7.88 -13.19
C ARG A 278 -7.82 7.16 -13.27
N GLN A 279 -8.07 6.44 -14.36
CA GLN A 279 -9.31 5.68 -14.53
C GLN A 279 -9.45 4.60 -13.44
N GLU A 280 -8.39 3.87 -13.16
CA GLU A 280 -8.37 2.85 -12.11
C GLU A 280 -8.62 3.46 -10.71
N LEU A 281 -7.95 4.57 -10.37
CA LEU A 281 -8.19 5.28 -9.11
C LEU A 281 -9.63 5.77 -8.98
N THR A 282 -10.20 6.29 -10.06
CA THR A 282 -11.60 6.72 -10.09
C THR A 282 -12.54 5.55 -9.83
N GLN A 283 -12.29 4.41 -10.47
CA GLN A 283 -13.08 3.19 -10.25
C GLN A 283 -12.97 2.71 -8.80
N GLN A 284 -11.76 2.57 -8.26
CA GLN A 284 -11.54 2.12 -6.88
C GLN A 284 -12.19 3.06 -5.87
N TRP A 285 -12.16 4.38 -6.13
CA TRP A 285 -12.81 5.37 -5.27
C TRP A 285 -14.33 5.23 -5.30
N LEU A 286 -14.93 5.05 -6.48
CA LEU A 286 -16.37 4.82 -6.62
C LEU A 286 -16.82 3.52 -5.94
N GLU A 287 -16.08 2.44 -6.10
CA GLU A 287 -16.34 1.15 -5.44
C GLU A 287 -16.29 1.30 -3.92
N ALA A 288 -15.23 1.89 -3.38
CA ALA A 288 -15.07 2.09 -1.94
C ALA A 288 -16.16 3.02 -1.37
N LYS A 289 -16.57 4.06 -2.11
CA LYS A 289 -17.66 4.95 -1.73
C LYS A 289 -19.02 4.23 -1.70
N ASN A 290 -19.30 3.43 -2.73
CA ASN A 290 -20.54 2.66 -2.80
C ASN A 290 -20.61 1.59 -1.70
N ASP A 291 -19.49 0.95 -1.40
CA ASP A 291 -19.39 0.01 -0.28
C ASP A 291 -19.60 0.71 1.07
N ALA A 292 -19.00 1.88 1.28
CA ALA A 292 -19.23 2.67 2.50
C ALA A 292 -20.71 3.06 2.64
N LEU A 293 -21.36 3.50 1.56
CA LEU A 293 -22.79 3.85 1.59
C LEU A 293 -23.67 2.63 1.90
N LYS A 294 -23.42 1.51 1.21
CA LYS A 294 -24.14 0.25 1.43
C LYS A 294 -24.08 -0.22 2.89
N TYR A 295 -22.88 -0.21 3.47
CA TYR A 295 -22.71 -0.62 4.86
C TYR A 295 -23.24 0.41 5.84
N TYR A 296 -23.19 1.70 5.52
CA TYR A 296 -23.81 2.76 6.31
C TYR A 296 -25.33 2.56 6.43
N GLU A 297 -26.01 2.32 5.34
CA GLU A 297 -27.47 2.07 5.33
C GLU A 297 -27.83 0.78 6.08
N ALA A 298 -27.03 -0.29 5.89
CA ALA A 298 -27.24 -1.51 6.62
C ALA A 298 -27.06 -1.32 8.14
N LEU A 299 -26.02 -0.58 8.56
CA LEU A 299 -25.79 -0.27 9.97
C LEU A 299 -26.92 0.55 10.59
N ASN A 300 -27.44 1.55 9.89
CA ASN A 300 -28.58 2.34 10.36
C ASN A 300 -29.78 1.46 10.67
N TYR A 301 -30.09 0.48 9.79
CA TYR A 301 -31.16 -0.49 10.06
C TYR A 301 -30.87 -1.39 11.28
N PHE A 302 -29.65 -1.94 11.37
CA PHE A 302 -29.29 -2.81 12.49
C PHE A 302 -29.28 -2.08 13.82
N GLU A 303 -28.83 -0.83 13.86
CA GLU A 303 -28.82 0.00 15.08
C GLU A 303 -30.21 0.44 15.49
N ALA A 304 -31.09 0.74 14.52
CA ALA A 304 -32.48 1.16 14.80
C ALA A 304 -33.37 -0.01 15.24
N GLU A 305 -33.26 -1.17 14.59
CA GLU A 305 -34.22 -2.26 14.76
C GLU A 305 -33.55 -3.63 15.04
N GLY A 306 -32.56 -4.03 14.24
CA GLY A 306 -32.05 -5.40 14.23
C GLY A 306 -31.48 -5.86 15.59
N LEU A 307 -30.73 -5.02 16.28
CA LEU A 307 -30.15 -5.32 17.59
C LEU A 307 -31.25 -5.40 18.69
N ALA A 308 -32.24 -4.52 18.62
CA ALA A 308 -33.38 -4.55 19.56
C ALA A 308 -34.16 -5.86 19.39
N GLN A 309 -34.50 -6.23 18.15
CA GLN A 309 -35.21 -7.49 17.84
C GLN A 309 -34.42 -8.72 18.30
N ALA A 310 -33.08 -8.76 18.10
CA ALA A 310 -32.24 -9.87 18.57
C ALA A 310 -32.25 -9.97 20.13
N ASN A 311 -32.28 -8.86 20.85
CA ASN A 311 -32.36 -8.84 22.28
C ASN A 311 -33.76 -9.31 22.78
N GLU A 312 -34.83 -8.79 22.16
CA GLU A 312 -36.19 -9.23 22.45
C GLU A 312 -36.41 -10.73 22.21
N LEU A 313 -35.85 -11.25 21.08
CA LEU A 313 -35.88 -12.66 20.75
C LEU A 313 -35.17 -13.49 21.82
N THR A 314 -34.00 -13.04 22.29
CA THR A 314 -33.24 -13.69 23.37
C THR A 314 -34.07 -13.73 24.67
N GLU A 315 -34.67 -12.60 25.09
CA GLU A 315 -35.47 -12.52 26.30
C GLU A 315 -36.77 -13.34 26.23
N ALA A 316 -37.47 -13.29 25.08
CA ALA A 316 -38.67 -14.08 24.85
C ALA A 316 -38.34 -15.58 24.89
N SER A 317 -37.25 -16.00 24.22
CA SER A 317 -36.78 -17.38 24.25
C SER A 317 -36.48 -17.87 25.67
N ASN A 318 -35.78 -17.05 26.47
CA ASN A 318 -35.49 -17.40 27.86
C ASN A 318 -36.77 -17.60 28.67
N ARG A 319 -37.77 -16.71 28.52
CA ARG A 319 -39.06 -16.82 29.21
C ARG A 319 -39.85 -18.08 28.78
N MET A 320 -39.90 -18.37 27.47
CA MET A 320 -40.62 -19.53 26.93
C MET A 320 -39.98 -20.85 27.36
N PHE A 321 -38.65 -20.91 27.39
CA PHE A 321 -37.92 -22.08 27.86
C PHE A 321 -38.13 -22.30 29.38
N ALA A 322 -38.03 -21.25 30.18
CA ALA A 322 -38.29 -21.34 31.61
C ALA A 322 -39.74 -21.75 31.95
N ALA A 323 -40.70 -21.37 31.10
CA ALA A 323 -42.10 -21.78 31.23
C ALA A 323 -42.42 -23.20 30.70
N GLY A 324 -41.41 -23.92 30.19
CA GLY A 324 -41.56 -25.24 29.57
C GLY A 324 -42.31 -25.26 28.23
N GLN A 325 -42.44 -24.11 27.59
CA GLN A 325 -43.11 -23.98 26.28
C GLN A 325 -42.17 -24.23 25.08
N TYR A 326 -40.88 -24.12 25.31
CA TYR A 326 -39.82 -24.47 24.33
C TYR A 326 -39.07 -25.69 24.85
N ASP A 327 -38.79 -26.63 23.92
CA ASP A 327 -37.82 -27.68 24.10
C ASP A 327 -36.40 -27.16 23.93
N TYR A 328 -35.37 -27.96 24.20
CA TYR A 328 -33.97 -27.59 24.05
C TYR A 328 -33.61 -27.23 22.63
N ILE A 329 -34.14 -27.95 21.65
CA ILE A 329 -33.82 -27.75 20.23
C ILE A 329 -34.26 -26.36 19.77
N LYS A 330 -35.55 -26.05 20.05
CA LYS A 330 -36.15 -24.76 19.68
C LYS A 330 -35.48 -23.61 20.41
N TYR A 331 -35.20 -23.76 21.68
CA TYR A 331 -34.55 -22.75 22.50
C TYR A 331 -33.11 -22.44 22.00
N LEU A 332 -32.26 -23.48 21.80
CA LEU A 332 -30.90 -23.32 21.35
C LEU A 332 -30.81 -22.77 19.92
N THR A 333 -31.75 -23.19 19.03
CA THR A 333 -31.82 -22.64 17.68
C THR A 333 -32.15 -21.15 17.72
N THR A 334 -33.15 -20.74 18.47
CA THR A 334 -33.57 -19.34 18.59
C THR A 334 -32.46 -18.46 19.18
N LEU A 335 -31.73 -18.96 20.21
CA LEU A 335 -30.56 -18.26 20.74
C LEU A 335 -29.45 -18.12 19.71
N THR A 336 -29.17 -19.19 18.93
CA THR A 336 -28.16 -19.18 17.87
C THR A 336 -28.49 -18.10 16.83
N ASP A 337 -29.75 -17.99 16.40
CA ASP A 337 -30.22 -16.98 15.46
C ASP A 337 -30.02 -15.56 16.01
N ALA A 338 -30.40 -15.32 17.27
CA ALA A 338 -30.22 -14.03 17.91
C ALA A 338 -28.73 -13.63 18.02
N PHE A 339 -27.86 -14.56 18.35
CA PHE A 339 -26.40 -14.31 18.38
C PHE A 339 -25.83 -14.11 16.98
N GLN A 340 -26.36 -14.76 15.96
CA GLN A 340 -25.94 -14.54 14.57
C GLN A 340 -26.22 -13.12 14.11
N VAL A 341 -27.38 -12.55 14.45
CA VAL A 341 -27.70 -11.13 14.18
C VAL A 341 -26.63 -10.20 14.79
N LYS A 342 -26.23 -10.44 16.03
CA LYS A 342 -25.18 -9.64 16.69
C LYS A 342 -23.82 -9.77 16.02
N ARG A 343 -23.46 -10.95 15.52
CA ARG A 343 -22.20 -11.12 14.74
C ARG A 343 -22.27 -10.39 13.41
N GLN A 344 -23.40 -10.50 12.69
CA GLN A 344 -23.60 -9.75 11.45
C GLN A 344 -23.43 -8.24 11.63
N TYR A 345 -23.91 -7.70 12.75
CA TYR A 345 -23.67 -6.30 13.09
C TYR A 345 -22.17 -5.98 13.21
N LEU A 346 -21.39 -6.79 13.94
CA LEU A 346 -19.93 -6.58 14.07
C LEU A 346 -19.22 -6.64 12.71
N GLU A 347 -19.59 -7.58 11.87
CA GLU A 347 -19.06 -7.68 10.49
C GLU A 347 -19.42 -6.44 9.65
N LEU A 348 -20.62 -5.91 9.78
CA LEU A 348 -21.04 -4.68 9.10
C LEU A 348 -20.25 -3.47 9.58
N VAL A 349 -20.01 -3.33 10.89
CA VAL A 349 -19.14 -2.27 11.45
C VAL A 349 -17.74 -2.37 10.88
N ARG A 350 -17.17 -3.57 10.84
CA ARG A 350 -15.84 -3.81 10.25
C ARG A 350 -15.83 -3.47 8.77
N ASN A 351 -16.80 -3.91 7.98
CA ASN A 351 -16.85 -3.67 6.55
C ASN A 351 -17.00 -2.17 6.23
N TYR A 352 -17.81 -1.45 6.99
CA TYR A 352 -17.93 0.00 6.89
C TYR A 352 -16.60 0.70 7.18
N ASN A 353 -15.96 0.37 8.32
CA ASN A 353 -14.69 0.95 8.70
C ASN A 353 -13.59 0.62 7.67
N GLN A 354 -13.59 -0.58 7.10
CA GLN A 354 -12.65 -0.96 6.04
C GLN A 354 -12.86 -0.13 4.77
N ALA A 355 -14.10 0.15 4.39
CA ALA A 355 -14.40 1.03 3.26
C ALA A 355 -13.88 2.46 3.51
N LEU A 356 -14.03 2.97 4.74
CA LEU A 356 -13.47 4.26 5.14
C LEU A 356 -11.93 4.29 5.08
N ILE A 357 -11.27 3.24 5.56
CA ILE A 357 -9.80 3.09 5.47
C ILE A 357 -9.35 3.09 4.00
N THR A 358 -10.10 2.41 3.13
CA THR A 358 -9.80 2.37 1.69
C THR A 358 -9.94 3.75 1.06
N LEU A 359 -11.01 4.49 1.36
CA LEU A 359 -11.21 5.87 0.89
C LEU A 359 -10.08 6.79 1.35
N GLN A 360 -9.68 6.71 2.62
CA GLN A 360 -8.56 7.49 3.16
C GLN A 360 -7.23 7.15 2.47
N TYR A 361 -6.98 5.88 2.20
CA TYR A 361 -5.79 5.45 1.46
C TYR A 361 -5.76 6.03 0.04
N LEU A 362 -6.88 5.99 -0.68
CA LEU A 362 -6.97 6.47 -2.05
C LEU A 362 -6.72 7.98 -2.16
N ILE A 363 -7.06 8.77 -1.13
CA ILE A 363 -6.77 10.21 -1.08
C ILE A 363 -5.41 10.53 -0.40
N GLY A 364 -4.64 9.50 0.00
CA GLY A 364 -3.29 9.66 0.56
C GLY A 364 -3.24 10.07 2.04
N GLN A 365 -4.30 9.81 2.83
CA GLN A 365 -4.40 10.14 4.26
C GLN A 365 -4.05 8.99 5.20
#